data_76a36666c4d5800ab5d7bf68c911405a
#
_entry.id   76a36666c4d5800ab5d7bf68c911405a
#
_cell.length_a   1.000
_cell.length_b   1.000
_cell.length_c   1.000
_cell.angle_alpha   90.00
_cell.angle_beta   90.00
_cell.angle_gamma   90.00
#
_symmetry.space_group_name_H-M   'P 1'
#
loop_
_entity.id
_entity.type
_entity.pdbx_description
1 polymer ?
#
loop_
_entity_poly.entity_id
_entity_poly.type
_entity_poly.pdbx_seq_one_letter_code
_entity_poly.pdbx_strand_id
1 'polypeptide(L)'
;LQQWQKSLLRHRSPRALRRLLLAFRSVLSSHDDEVQHAFHVQDSRVFSKLIITTLKYMPMVMEYHVPYKKTADGRFKVQTHTQKWHVLQRPVRSYFMSVIKLLQTLPEADMVYVALNESAKMVPYLHQDRRVARDYVRALLGQWSSGEDRIRLAAFSCLYVTCLLYTSPSPR
;
A
#
# COMPACT_ATOMS: atom_id res chain seq x y z
N LEU A 1 7.27 16.77 -7.14
CA LEU A 1 7.13 15.35 -7.39
C LEU A 1 8.40 14.75 -8.02
N GLN A 2 8.92 15.32 -9.09
CA GLN A 2 10.13 14.84 -9.79
C GLN A 2 11.36 14.74 -8.87
N GLN A 3 11.57 15.72 -7.98
CA GLN A 3 12.67 15.72 -7.04
C GLN A 3 12.53 14.57 -6.02
N TRP A 4 11.32 14.28 -5.55
CA TRP A 4 11.05 13.15 -4.65
C TRP A 4 11.25 11.82 -5.36
N GLN A 5 10.81 11.70 -6.61
CA GLN A 5 11.08 10.51 -7.43
C GLN A 5 12.57 10.25 -7.59
N LYS A 6 13.37 11.27 -7.92
CA LYS A 6 14.83 11.15 -8.03
C LYS A 6 15.46 10.71 -6.71
N SER A 7 15.03 11.29 -5.58
CA SER A 7 15.52 10.92 -4.25
C SER A 7 15.14 9.50 -3.85
N LEU A 8 13.95 9.04 -4.22
CA LEU A 8 13.50 7.67 -3.98
C LEU A 8 14.26 6.66 -4.85
N LEU A 9 14.48 6.98 -6.13
CA LEU A 9 15.21 6.11 -7.06
C LEU A 9 16.69 5.97 -6.68
N ARG A 10 17.35 7.10 -6.38
CA ARG A 10 18.79 7.10 -6.10
C ARG A 10 19.15 6.67 -4.67
N HIS A 11 18.39 7.14 -3.69
CA HIS A 11 18.76 7.01 -2.27
C HIS A 11 17.79 6.14 -1.48
N ARG A 12 16.66 5.70 -2.05
CA ARG A 12 15.59 4.95 -1.35
C ARG A 12 15.27 5.54 0.01
N SER A 13 15.21 6.89 0.05
CA SER A 13 15.15 7.68 1.28
C SER A 13 13.83 7.52 2.03
N PRO A 14 13.82 7.09 3.31
CA PRO A 14 12.61 7.03 4.13
C PRO A 14 11.97 8.41 4.37
N ARG A 15 12.76 9.49 4.34
CA ARG A 15 12.25 10.88 4.47
C ARG A 15 11.44 11.29 3.24
N ALA A 16 11.97 11.00 2.04
CA ALA A 16 11.24 11.25 0.78
C ALA A 16 9.97 10.42 0.70
N LEU A 17 10.01 9.16 1.14
CA LEU A 17 8.84 8.29 1.23
C LEU A 17 7.76 8.86 2.14
N ARG A 18 8.11 9.36 3.34
CA ARG A 18 7.14 9.97 4.26
C ARG A 18 6.45 11.19 3.65
N ARG A 19 7.19 12.06 2.96
CA ARG A 19 6.61 13.23 2.26
C ARG A 19 5.66 12.80 1.16
N LEU A 20 6.04 11.75 0.40
CA LEU A 20 5.20 11.21 -0.65
C LEU A 20 3.90 10.61 -0.10
N LEU A 21 3.96 9.88 1.02
CA LEU A 21 2.78 9.32 1.69
C LEU A 21 1.89 10.40 2.29
N LEU A 22 2.46 11.48 2.84
CA LEU A 22 1.67 12.63 3.30
C LEU A 22 0.91 13.29 2.16
N ALA A 23 1.58 13.52 1.02
CA ALA A 23 0.93 14.06 -0.17
C ALA A 23 -0.16 13.10 -0.71
N PHE A 24 0.10 11.80 -0.75
CA PHE A 24 -0.86 10.78 -1.17
C PHE A 24 -2.11 10.78 -0.28
N ARG A 25 -1.93 10.79 1.04
CA ARG A 25 -3.03 10.86 1.99
C ARG A 25 -3.83 12.16 1.87
N SER A 26 -3.16 13.30 1.76
CA SER A 26 -3.79 14.61 1.64
C SER A 26 -4.69 14.66 0.41
N VAL A 27 -4.21 14.16 -0.72
CA VAL A 27 -4.95 14.15 -1.99
C VAL A 27 -6.20 13.25 -1.93
N LEU A 28 -6.12 12.10 -1.27
CA LEU A 28 -7.28 11.22 -1.08
C LEU A 28 -8.30 11.77 -0.07
N SER A 29 -7.87 12.64 0.85
CA SER A 29 -8.77 13.26 1.82
C SER A 29 -9.46 14.50 1.29
N SER A 30 -8.94 15.14 0.24
CA SER A 30 -9.51 16.35 -0.36
C SER A 30 -10.88 16.12 -1.03
N HIS A 31 -11.29 14.87 -1.22
CA HIS A 31 -12.61 14.54 -1.75
C HIS A 31 -13.73 14.52 -0.69
N ASP A 32 -13.40 14.50 0.60
CA ASP A 32 -14.39 14.26 1.66
C ASP A 32 -14.74 15.49 2.51
N ASP A 33 -13.84 16.50 2.65
CA ASP A 33 -14.09 17.63 3.55
C ASP A 33 -13.36 18.92 3.14
N GLU A 34 -13.95 20.09 3.47
CA GLU A 34 -13.38 21.45 3.39
C GLU A 34 -12.19 21.68 4.35
N VAL A 35 -11.54 20.63 4.82
CA VAL A 35 -10.42 20.73 5.77
C VAL A 35 -9.14 21.14 5.02
N GLN A 36 -8.42 22.10 5.56
CA GLN A 36 -7.13 22.58 5.05
C GLN A 36 -6.15 21.42 4.88
N HIS A 37 -5.93 21.02 3.63
CA HIS A 37 -4.98 19.96 3.30
C HIS A 37 -3.59 20.54 3.01
N ALA A 38 -2.54 19.85 3.48
CA ALA A 38 -1.14 20.25 3.30
C ALA A 38 -0.74 20.32 1.80
N PHE A 39 -1.48 19.63 0.92
CA PHE A 39 -1.25 19.61 -0.53
C PHE A 39 -2.57 19.62 -1.28
N HIS A 40 -2.82 20.68 -2.04
CA HIS A 40 -3.96 20.77 -2.95
C HIS A 40 -3.50 20.46 -4.38
N VAL A 41 -4.01 19.40 -4.97
CA VAL A 41 -3.66 18.98 -6.35
C VAL A 41 -4.89 19.15 -7.23
N GLN A 42 -4.88 20.19 -8.05
CA GLN A 42 -5.99 20.50 -8.99
C GLN A 42 -5.83 19.78 -10.34
N ASP A 43 -4.63 19.33 -10.69
CA ASP A 43 -4.34 18.69 -11.97
C ASP A 43 -4.49 17.15 -11.84
N SER A 44 -5.45 16.59 -12.55
CA SER A 44 -5.71 15.14 -12.62
C SER A 44 -4.47 14.33 -13.03
N ARG A 45 -3.61 14.88 -13.90
CA ARG A 45 -2.36 14.22 -14.32
C ARG A 45 -1.36 14.12 -13.17
N VAL A 46 -1.25 15.18 -12.37
CA VAL A 46 -0.37 15.20 -11.19
C VAL A 46 -0.92 14.26 -10.12
N PHE A 47 -2.23 14.22 -9.95
CA PHE A 47 -2.94 13.29 -9.07
C PHE A 47 -2.61 11.83 -9.40
N SER A 48 -2.89 11.40 -10.64
CA SER A 48 -2.62 10.03 -11.08
C SER A 48 -1.14 9.67 -10.98
N LYS A 49 -0.25 10.60 -11.37
CA LYS A 49 1.20 10.41 -11.26
C LYS A 49 1.67 10.25 -9.81
N LEU A 50 1.11 11.01 -8.88
CA LEU A 50 1.42 10.91 -7.45
C LEU A 50 1.03 9.54 -6.90
N ILE A 51 -0.21 9.09 -7.19
CA ILE A 51 -0.72 7.79 -6.76
C ILE A 51 0.16 6.66 -7.30
N ILE A 52 0.36 6.59 -8.62
CA ILE A 52 1.18 5.54 -9.26
C ILE A 52 2.59 5.54 -8.71
N THR A 53 3.19 6.73 -8.52
CA THR A 53 4.53 6.85 -7.94
C THR A 53 4.57 6.26 -6.54
N THR A 54 3.61 6.62 -5.68
CA THR A 54 3.56 6.15 -4.29
C THR A 54 3.38 4.64 -4.23
N LEU A 55 2.44 4.11 -5.02
CA LEU A 55 2.15 2.67 -5.08
C LEU A 55 3.37 1.85 -5.51
N LYS A 56 4.11 2.29 -6.54
CA LYS A 56 5.28 1.58 -7.08
C LYS A 56 6.53 1.70 -6.21
N TYR A 57 6.75 2.86 -5.58
CA TYR A 57 7.99 3.07 -4.82
C TYR A 57 7.93 2.55 -3.40
N MET A 58 6.75 2.44 -2.80
CA MET A 58 6.62 1.91 -1.45
C MET A 58 7.18 0.49 -1.31
N PRO A 59 6.80 -0.49 -2.15
CA PRO A 59 7.36 -1.83 -2.10
C PRO A 59 8.88 -1.85 -2.28
N MET A 60 9.41 -1.07 -3.24
CA MET A 60 10.84 -1.00 -3.52
C MET A 60 11.67 -0.46 -2.34
N VAL A 61 11.18 0.57 -1.66
CA VAL A 61 11.84 1.12 -0.47
C VAL A 61 11.79 0.13 0.69
N MET A 62 10.65 -0.55 0.87
CA MET A 62 10.49 -1.55 1.93
C MET A 62 11.37 -2.76 1.72
N GLU A 63 11.43 -3.30 0.52
CA GLU A 63 12.28 -4.44 0.16
C GLU A 63 13.77 -4.14 0.39
N TYR A 64 14.20 -2.92 0.08
CA TYR A 64 15.59 -2.50 0.32
C TYR A 64 15.94 -2.35 1.79
N HIS A 65 15.06 -1.76 2.61
CA HIS A 65 15.36 -1.49 4.02
C HIS A 65 15.00 -2.62 4.96
N VAL A 66 13.96 -3.38 4.64
CA VAL A 66 13.40 -4.47 5.45
C VAL A 66 13.03 -5.62 4.52
N PRO A 67 14.00 -6.33 3.95
CA PRO A 67 13.70 -7.45 3.07
C PRO A 67 12.94 -8.55 3.83
N TYR A 68 12.02 -9.21 3.11
CA TYR A 68 11.35 -10.39 3.63
C TYR A 68 11.85 -11.64 2.93
N LYS A 69 11.77 -12.78 3.63
CA LYS A 69 12.08 -14.09 3.05
C LYS A 69 10.78 -14.87 2.89
N LYS A 70 10.66 -15.57 1.77
CA LYS A 70 9.60 -16.55 1.55
C LYS A 70 10.12 -17.91 2.00
N THR A 71 9.43 -18.55 2.94
CA THR A 71 9.77 -19.91 3.42
C THR A 71 9.29 -20.96 2.41
N ALA A 72 9.80 -22.20 2.52
CA ALA A 72 9.37 -23.32 1.68
C ALA A 72 7.83 -23.56 1.72
N ASP A 73 7.21 -23.27 2.86
CA ASP A 73 5.76 -23.36 3.05
C ASP A 73 4.96 -22.19 2.43
N GLY A 74 5.62 -21.34 1.64
CA GLY A 74 4.99 -20.17 1.01
C GLY A 74 4.75 -18.96 1.93
N ARG A 75 5.17 -19.03 3.20
CA ARG A 75 4.98 -17.97 4.19
C ARG A 75 6.03 -16.87 4.05
N PHE A 76 5.67 -15.67 4.51
CA PHE A 76 6.56 -14.52 4.53
C PHE A 76 7.14 -14.31 5.94
N LYS A 77 8.46 -14.19 6.04
CA LYS A 77 9.16 -13.83 7.27
C LYS A 77 9.82 -12.47 7.12
N VAL A 78 9.30 -11.48 7.83
CA VAL A 78 9.83 -10.12 7.89
C VAL A 78 10.70 -9.97 9.14
N GLN A 79 11.83 -9.26 9.02
CA GLN A 79 12.69 -8.94 10.16
C GLN A 79 12.13 -7.75 10.95
N THR A 80 11.28 -8.03 11.95
CA THR A 80 10.56 -7.02 12.72
C THR A 80 11.34 -6.43 13.91
N HIS A 81 12.46 -7.02 14.28
CA HIS A 81 13.28 -6.56 15.40
C HIS A 81 14.32 -5.51 15.03
N THR A 82 14.31 -5.03 13.77
CA THR A 82 15.27 -4.03 13.30
C THR A 82 14.81 -2.62 13.61
N GLN A 83 15.75 -1.73 13.95
CA GLN A 83 15.47 -0.30 14.15
C GLN A 83 14.84 0.33 12.90
N LYS A 84 15.22 -0.14 11.70
CA LYS A 84 14.62 0.30 10.43
C LYS A 84 13.14 -0.03 10.35
N TRP A 85 12.73 -1.21 10.84
CA TRP A 85 11.33 -1.60 10.90
C TRP A 85 10.52 -0.66 11.79
N HIS A 86 11.02 -0.34 13.00
CA HIS A 86 10.31 0.60 13.90
C HIS A 86 10.07 1.97 13.27
N VAL A 87 11.00 2.44 12.44
CA VAL A 87 10.84 3.71 11.70
C VAL A 87 9.83 3.60 10.56
N LEU A 88 9.70 2.42 9.93
CA LEU A 88 8.89 2.20 8.73
C LEU A 88 7.49 1.64 9.00
N GLN A 89 7.18 1.17 10.20
CA GLN A 89 5.85 0.70 10.59
C GLN A 89 4.74 1.74 10.32
N ARG A 90 4.95 2.99 10.76
CA ARG A 90 3.97 4.07 10.54
C ARG A 90 3.76 4.38 9.05
N PRO A 91 4.80 4.52 8.22
CA PRO A 91 4.68 4.56 6.77
C PRO A 91 3.88 3.40 6.17
N VAL A 92 4.14 2.15 6.58
CA VAL A 92 3.39 0.97 6.09
C VAL A 92 1.90 1.08 6.43
N ARG A 93 1.58 1.41 7.68
CA ARG A 93 0.20 1.62 8.10
C ARG A 93 -0.48 2.74 7.30
N SER A 94 0.18 3.89 7.15
CA SER A 94 -0.34 5.03 6.37
C SER A 94 -0.58 4.66 4.91
N TYR A 95 0.30 3.87 4.32
CA TYR A 95 0.17 3.35 2.95
C TYR A 95 -1.11 2.51 2.80
N PHE A 96 -1.30 1.50 3.66
CA PHE A 96 -2.48 0.64 3.58
C PHE A 96 -3.79 1.40 3.83
N MET A 97 -3.81 2.33 4.79
CA MET A 97 -4.98 3.17 5.02
C MET A 97 -5.33 3.99 3.78
N SER A 98 -4.33 4.53 3.09
CA SER A 98 -4.55 5.28 1.85
C SER A 98 -4.97 4.37 0.69
N VAL A 99 -4.40 3.16 0.58
CA VAL A 99 -4.83 2.16 -0.42
C VAL A 99 -6.28 1.72 -0.18
N ILE A 100 -6.66 1.45 1.07
CA ILE A 100 -8.05 1.09 1.41
C ILE A 100 -9.01 2.20 0.98
N LYS A 101 -8.69 3.46 1.30
CA LYS A 101 -9.50 4.60 0.90
C LYS A 101 -9.56 4.72 -0.63
N LEU A 102 -8.45 4.57 -1.32
CA LEU A 102 -8.38 4.58 -2.79
C LEU A 102 -9.29 3.51 -3.41
N LEU A 103 -9.23 2.28 -2.91
CA LEU A 103 -10.08 1.19 -3.40
C LEU A 103 -11.58 1.45 -3.16
N GLN A 104 -11.95 2.25 -2.17
CA GLN A 104 -13.33 2.58 -1.85
C GLN A 104 -13.87 3.80 -2.61
N THR A 105 -12.99 4.72 -3.02
CA THR A 105 -13.41 6.03 -3.55
C THR A 105 -13.16 6.23 -5.03
N LEU A 106 -12.18 5.54 -5.63
CA LEU A 106 -11.84 5.75 -7.04
C LEU A 106 -12.65 4.84 -7.97
N PRO A 107 -13.34 5.43 -8.97
CA PRO A 107 -14.07 4.66 -9.97
C PRO A 107 -13.20 4.14 -11.12
N GLU A 108 -11.97 4.63 -11.28
CA GLU A 108 -11.10 4.30 -12.41
C GLU A 108 -10.52 2.88 -12.29
N ALA A 109 -11.02 1.96 -13.11
CA ALA A 109 -10.64 0.55 -13.12
C ALA A 109 -9.12 0.32 -13.26
N ASP A 110 -8.44 1.07 -14.12
CA ASP A 110 -6.99 0.94 -14.31
C ASP A 110 -6.19 1.34 -13.07
N MET A 111 -6.62 2.38 -12.37
CA MET A 111 -5.96 2.83 -11.14
C MET A 111 -6.17 1.82 -10.02
N VAL A 112 -7.39 1.29 -9.88
CA VAL A 112 -7.72 0.24 -8.92
C VAL A 112 -6.89 -1.01 -9.20
N TYR A 113 -6.74 -1.41 -10.46
CA TYR A 113 -5.92 -2.56 -10.85
C TYR A 113 -4.44 -2.38 -10.46
N VAL A 114 -3.87 -1.20 -10.71
CA VAL A 114 -2.49 -0.88 -10.30
C VAL A 114 -2.37 -0.91 -8.77
N ALA A 115 -3.36 -0.35 -8.05
CA ALA A 115 -3.36 -0.34 -6.59
C ALA A 115 -3.39 -1.76 -6.00
N LEU A 116 -4.20 -2.66 -6.55
CA LEU A 116 -4.26 -4.06 -6.14
C LEU A 116 -2.91 -4.76 -6.35
N ASN A 117 -2.34 -4.67 -7.55
CA ASN A 117 -1.08 -5.35 -7.87
C ASN A 117 0.11 -4.84 -7.04
N GLU A 118 0.21 -3.53 -6.84
CA GLU A 118 1.33 -2.97 -6.07
C GLU A 118 1.14 -3.18 -4.56
N SER A 119 -0.09 -3.12 -4.05
CA SER A 119 -0.36 -3.39 -2.63
C SER A 119 -0.16 -4.87 -2.27
N ALA A 120 -0.37 -5.79 -3.20
CA ALA A 120 -0.08 -7.22 -2.99
C ALA A 120 1.39 -7.46 -2.60
N LYS A 121 2.33 -6.71 -3.16
CA LYS A 121 3.77 -6.78 -2.82
C LYS A 121 4.06 -6.32 -1.38
N MET A 122 3.15 -5.52 -0.81
CA MET A 122 3.26 -4.98 0.54
C MET A 122 2.61 -5.87 1.61
N VAL A 123 1.84 -6.86 1.20
CA VAL A 123 1.13 -7.78 2.12
C VAL A 123 2.05 -8.40 3.18
N PRO A 124 3.31 -8.82 2.89
CA PRO A 124 4.21 -9.36 3.91
C PRO A 124 4.42 -8.46 5.13
N TYR A 125 4.28 -7.15 4.96
CA TYR A 125 4.47 -6.17 6.03
C TYR A 125 3.20 -5.88 6.85
N LEU A 126 2.05 -6.43 6.44
CA LEU A 126 0.75 -6.16 7.05
C LEU A 126 0.48 -6.98 8.32
N HIS A 127 1.24 -8.07 8.55
CA HIS A 127 0.98 -9.05 9.61
C HIS A 127 0.98 -8.48 11.04
N GLN A 128 1.60 -7.34 11.28
CA GLN A 128 1.68 -6.72 12.60
C GLN A 128 0.48 -5.85 12.97
N ASP A 129 -0.29 -5.38 11.99
CA ASP A 129 -1.48 -4.55 12.23
C ASP A 129 -2.76 -5.29 11.81
N ARG A 130 -3.27 -6.12 12.72
CA ARG A 130 -4.48 -6.94 12.48
C ARG A 130 -5.71 -6.10 12.12
N ARG A 131 -5.79 -4.86 12.62
CA ARG A 131 -6.93 -3.97 12.33
C ARG A 131 -6.87 -3.51 10.87
N VAL A 132 -5.75 -2.97 10.46
CA VAL A 132 -5.54 -2.54 9.07
C VAL A 132 -5.65 -3.71 8.10
N ALA A 133 -5.13 -4.89 8.47
CA ALA A 133 -5.26 -6.10 7.67
C ALA A 133 -6.73 -6.51 7.44
N ARG A 134 -7.56 -6.44 8.47
CA ARG A 134 -9.00 -6.72 8.37
C ARG A 134 -9.71 -5.73 7.45
N ASP A 135 -9.39 -4.45 7.59
CA ASP A 135 -9.99 -3.40 6.77
C ASP A 135 -9.54 -3.51 5.30
N TYR A 136 -8.29 -3.90 5.07
CA TYR A 136 -7.77 -4.19 3.74
C TYR A 136 -8.49 -5.39 3.10
N VAL A 137 -8.66 -6.49 3.82
CA VAL A 137 -9.43 -7.67 3.34
C VAL A 137 -10.87 -7.29 3.00
N ARG A 138 -11.52 -6.45 3.81
CA ARG A 138 -12.88 -5.95 3.49
C ARG A 138 -12.91 -5.15 2.19
N ALA A 139 -11.92 -4.28 1.97
CA ALA A 139 -11.82 -3.52 0.73
C ALA A 139 -11.59 -4.44 -0.49
N LEU A 140 -10.74 -5.46 -0.33
CA LEU A 140 -10.52 -6.47 -1.37
C LEU A 140 -11.78 -7.27 -1.69
N LEU A 141 -12.54 -7.69 -0.68
CA LEU A 141 -13.82 -8.38 -0.86
C LEU A 141 -14.85 -7.50 -1.58
N GLY A 142 -14.87 -6.19 -1.29
CA GLY A 142 -15.68 -5.24 -2.02
C GLY A 142 -15.33 -5.20 -3.50
N GLN A 143 -14.04 -5.11 -3.85
CA GLN A 143 -13.57 -5.12 -5.24
C GLN A 143 -13.83 -6.47 -5.94
N TRP A 144 -13.71 -7.57 -5.22
CA TRP A 144 -14.01 -8.89 -5.76
C TRP A 144 -15.49 -9.09 -6.06
N SER A 145 -16.39 -8.54 -5.25
CA SER A 145 -17.84 -8.68 -5.42
C SER A 145 -18.43 -7.77 -6.49
N SER A 146 -17.92 -6.54 -6.65
CA SER A 146 -18.52 -5.51 -7.50
C SER A 146 -17.65 -5.06 -8.68
N GLY A 147 -16.38 -5.47 -8.73
CA GLY A 147 -15.45 -5.06 -9.78
C GLY A 147 -15.68 -5.77 -11.11
N GLU A 148 -15.08 -5.21 -12.16
CA GLU A 148 -14.93 -5.88 -13.46
C GLU A 148 -14.06 -7.15 -13.33
N ASP A 149 -14.15 -8.07 -14.28
CA ASP A 149 -13.47 -9.37 -14.21
C ASP A 149 -11.95 -9.26 -13.96
N ARG A 150 -11.30 -8.29 -14.59
CA ARG A 150 -9.86 -8.02 -14.38
C ARG A 150 -9.56 -7.60 -12.94
N ILE A 151 -10.41 -6.76 -12.35
CA ILE A 151 -10.28 -6.29 -10.97
C ILE A 151 -10.60 -7.42 -10.00
N ARG A 152 -11.65 -8.20 -10.27
CA ARG A 152 -12.03 -9.37 -9.47
C ARG A 152 -10.89 -10.38 -9.37
N LEU A 153 -10.22 -10.69 -10.48
CA LEU A 153 -9.06 -11.59 -10.51
C LEU A 153 -7.88 -11.01 -9.69
N ALA A 154 -7.58 -9.71 -9.85
CA ALA A 154 -6.52 -9.05 -9.09
C ALA A 154 -6.84 -9.03 -7.58
N ALA A 155 -8.07 -8.71 -7.21
CA ALA A 155 -8.53 -8.73 -5.82
C ALA A 155 -8.47 -10.13 -5.21
N PHE A 156 -8.88 -11.16 -5.97
CA PHE A 156 -8.77 -12.55 -5.54
C PHE A 156 -7.30 -12.96 -5.30
N SER A 157 -6.39 -12.58 -6.20
CA SER A 157 -4.96 -12.83 -6.03
C SER A 157 -4.40 -12.16 -4.76
N CYS A 158 -4.83 -10.94 -4.47
CA CYS A 158 -4.45 -10.25 -3.23
C CYS A 158 -5.02 -10.93 -1.98
N LEU A 159 -6.28 -11.38 -2.04
CA LEU A 159 -6.91 -12.14 -0.96
C LEU A 159 -6.15 -13.44 -0.69
N TYR A 160 -5.81 -14.17 -1.74
CA TYR A 160 -5.04 -15.41 -1.62
C TYR A 160 -3.70 -15.19 -0.91
N VAL A 161 -2.92 -14.20 -1.36
CA VAL A 161 -1.63 -13.84 -0.72
C VAL A 161 -1.84 -13.41 0.73
N THR A 162 -2.91 -12.66 1.02
CA THR A 162 -3.22 -12.22 2.38
C THR A 162 -3.62 -13.39 3.26
N CYS A 163 -4.40 -14.34 2.77
CA CYS A 163 -4.76 -15.56 3.49
C CYS A 163 -3.54 -16.40 3.87
N LEU A 164 -2.52 -16.49 3.01
CA LEU A 164 -1.28 -17.20 3.32
C LEU A 164 -0.54 -16.66 4.55
N LEU A 165 -0.75 -15.39 4.90
CA LEU A 165 -0.21 -14.81 6.14
C LEU A 165 -0.91 -15.31 7.41
N TYR A 166 -2.21 -15.59 7.32
CA TYR A 166 -3.07 -15.86 8.49
C TYR A 166 -3.37 -17.34 8.71
N THR A 167 -3.18 -18.20 7.70
CA THR A 167 -3.43 -19.66 7.79
C THR A 167 -2.29 -20.43 8.45
N SER A 168 -1.40 -19.75 9.17
CA SER A 168 -0.36 -20.39 9.96
C SER A 168 -0.99 -21.11 11.15
N PRO A 169 -0.85 -22.45 11.32
CA PRO A 169 -1.16 -23.08 12.57
C PRO A 169 -0.30 -22.43 13.66
N SER A 170 -0.94 -21.98 14.73
CA SER A 170 -0.25 -21.52 15.93
C SER A 170 0.70 -22.65 16.38
N PRO A 171 1.98 -22.41 16.68
CA PRO A 171 2.80 -23.43 17.30
C PRO A 171 2.12 -23.77 18.64
N ARG A 172 1.77 -25.04 18.79
CA ARG A 172 1.34 -25.60 20.08
C ARG A 172 2.52 -25.67 21.01
#